data_1478dc7300e664314e86966cb3e8e1eb
#
_entry.id   1478dc7300e664314e86966cb3e8e1eb
#
_cell.length_a   1.000
_cell.length_b   1.000
_cell.length_c   1.000
_cell.angle_alpha   90.00
_cell.angle_beta   90.00
_cell.angle_gamma   90.00
#
_symmetry.space_group_name_H-M   'P 1'
#
loop_
_entity.id
_entity.type
_entity.pdbx_description
1 polymer ?
#
loop_
_entity_poly.entity_id
_entity_poly.type
_entity_poly.pdbx_seq_one_letter_code
_entity_poly.pdbx_strand_id
1 'polypeptide(L)'
;MNPPVHAWAALRVYRIERRLRGRGDREFLGKVFHKLLLNFTWWVNRKDAEGRNVFQGGFLGLDNIGVFDRSAPLPTGDRLEQSDGTSWMGMYCLNMLAIALELAKQDPAYADVASKFFEHFVYIAHAVDSPGTGINLWDEADGFYYDVLHGNGTAYPVKVRSMVGLIPLFAVETLEPDVVDKLPGFKRRMQWFIDNHPEFRGHVEMATRPGVGVRRLLAIVGREQLPRVLRLMLDETEFLSPHGIRGVSRYHQDHPYSLRLDGIEHRVDYEPAESSSALFGGNSNWRGPVWFPVNYLLIESLQKFHYFYGDAFKIPFPTGAATTLNLWQVAAELSRRLTRLFLXXXXXXXXXXXXXRRRHRREPPDRVDGARRQASPAERRAVGARSRDSGGASAGARRVLLLGEGSPRRRRGGG
;
A
#
# COMPACT_ATOMS: atom_id res chain seq x y z
N MET A 1 -12.92 0.09 0.87
CA MET A 1 -12.26 1.04 -0.04
C MET A 1 -10.92 0.48 -0.48
N ASN A 2 -10.52 0.68 -1.74
CA ASN A 2 -9.21 0.21 -2.22
C ASN A 2 -8.21 1.37 -2.24
N PRO A 3 -6.89 1.09 -2.11
CA PRO A 3 -5.89 2.16 -2.18
C PRO A 3 -5.97 2.91 -3.51
N PRO A 4 -5.78 4.24 -3.51
CA PRO A 4 -5.91 5.04 -4.75
C PRO A 4 -4.63 4.94 -5.62
N VAL A 5 -4.37 3.76 -6.18
CA VAL A 5 -3.18 3.50 -7.02
C VAL A 5 -3.42 3.80 -8.50
N HIS A 6 -4.63 4.18 -8.88
CA HIS A 6 -5.01 4.32 -10.30
C HIS A 6 -4.33 5.50 -10.98
N ALA A 7 -4.03 6.60 -10.27
CA ALA A 7 -3.26 7.72 -10.84
C ALA A 7 -1.81 7.28 -11.13
N TRP A 8 -1.21 6.56 -10.18
CA TRP A 8 0.12 5.95 -10.37
C TRP A 8 0.11 5.03 -11.59
N ALA A 9 -0.90 4.15 -11.68
CA ALA A 9 -0.99 3.19 -12.78
C ALA A 9 -1.13 3.89 -14.15
N ALA A 10 -2.00 4.91 -14.23
CA ALA A 10 -2.20 5.66 -15.47
C ALA A 10 -0.92 6.36 -15.94
N LEU A 11 -0.23 7.02 -15.01
CA LEU A 11 1.05 7.67 -15.31
C LEU A 11 2.10 6.65 -15.73
N ARG A 12 2.11 5.48 -15.10
CA ARG A 12 3.04 4.39 -15.41
C ARG A 12 2.80 3.86 -16.82
N VAL A 13 1.54 3.62 -17.19
CA VAL A 13 1.17 3.19 -18.57
C VAL A 13 1.65 4.22 -19.58
N TYR A 14 1.38 5.51 -19.35
CA TYR A 14 1.83 6.59 -20.23
C TYR A 14 3.35 6.60 -20.39
N ARG A 15 4.09 6.48 -19.26
CA ARG A 15 5.56 6.48 -19.27
C ARG A 15 6.13 5.27 -20.02
N ILE A 16 5.52 4.09 -19.86
CA ILE A 16 5.92 2.87 -20.55
C ILE A 16 5.70 3.04 -22.07
N GLU A 17 4.53 3.52 -22.45
CA GLU A 17 4.23 3.77 -23.86
C GLU A 17 5.24 4.75 -24.46
N ARG A 18 5.49 5.86 -23.76
CA ARG A 18 6.46 6.86 -24.23
C ARG A 18 7.85 6.25 -24.43
N ARG A 19 8.25 5.34 -23.53
CA ARG A 19 9.55 4.67 -23.63
C ARG A 19 9.60 3.71 -24.83
N LEU A 20 8.53 2.96 -25.06
CA LEU A 20 8.48 1.94 -26.09
C LEU A 20 8.26 2.53 -27.49
N ARG A 21 7.46 3.59 -27.60
CA ARG A 21 7.03 4.17 -28.88
C ARG A 21 7.67 5.52 -29.19
N GLY A 22 8.52 6.05 -28.29
CA GLY A 22 9.09 7.37 -28.41
C GLY A 22 8.15 8.52 -28.10
N ARG A 23 6.85 8.22 -27.95
CA ARG A 23 5.84 9.22 -27.60
C ARG A 23 4.76 8.57 -26.73
N GLY A 24 4.24 9.32 -25.77
CA GLY A 24 3.11 8.88 -24.94
C GLY A 24 1.79 9.45 -25.46
N ASP A 25 0.71 8.73 -25.22
CA ASP A 25 -0.64 9.18 -25.61
C ASP A 25 -1.14 10.24 -24.61
N ARG A 26 -1.02 11.50 -24.99
CA ARG A 26 -1.44 12.62 -24.15
C ARG A 26 -2.96 12.74 -24.05
N GLU A 27 -3.67 12.34 -25.09
CA GLU A 27 -5.14 12.33 -25.07
C GLU A 27 -5.66 11.34 -24.03
N PHE A 28 -5.06 10.15 -23.99
CA PHE A 28 -5.32 9.17 -22.94
C PHE A 28 -5.04 9.78 -21.56
N LEU A 29 -3.86 10.39 -21.38
CA LEU A 29 -3.45 10.94 -20.09
C LEU A 29 -4.42 12.03 -19.63
N GLY A 30 -4.83 12.92 -20.52
CA GLY A 30 -5.80 13.99 -20.24
C GLY A 30 -7.17 13.45 -19.85
N LYS A 31 -7.69 12.48 -20.64
CA LYS A 31 -8.98 11.85 -20.36
C LYS A 31 -9.00 11.16 -18.99
N VAL A 32 -7.92 10.44 -18.67
CA VAL A 32 -7.80 9.77 -17.39
C VAL A 32 -7.70 10.81 -16.27
N PHE A 33 -6.91 11.87 -16.48
CA PHE A 33 -6.74 12.93 -15.47
C PHE A 33 -8.09 13.52 -15.05
N HIS A 34 -8.97 13.82 -16.01
CA HIS A 34 -10.29 14.38 -15.68
C HIS A 34 -11.14 13.42 -14.85
N LYS A 35 -11.08 12.12 -15.17
CA LYS A 35 -11.79 11.11 -14.38
C LYS A 35 -11.20 10.98 -12.97
N LEU A 36 -9.88 11.04 -12.87
CA LEU A 36 -9.18 10.98 -11.59
C LEU A 36 -9.49 12.20 -10.72
N LEU A 37 -9.70 13.39 -11.31
CA LEU A 37 -10.11 14.58 -10.58
C LEU A 37 -11.39 14.35 -9.81
N LEU A 38 -12.40 13.76 -10.45
CA LEU A 38 -13.69 13.45 -9.80
C LEU A 38 -13.48 12.49 -8.62
N ASN A 39 -12.68 11.46 -8.84
CA ASN A 39 -12.36 10.49 -7.79
C ASN A 39 -11.55 11.14 -6.66
N PHE A 40 -10.60 12.01 -7.00
CA PHE A 40 -9.78 12.72 -6.02
C PHE A 40 -10.66 13.59 -5.11
N THR A 41 -11.64 14.30 -5.69
CA THR A 41 -12.58 15.14 -4.93
C THR A 41 -13.35 14.31 -3.92
N TRP A 42 -13.79 13.09 -4.31
CA TRP A 42 -14.46 12.17 -3.40
C TRP A 42 -13.55 11.79 -2.23
N TRP A 43 -12.28 11.53 -2.48
CA TRP A 43 -11.31 11.18 -1.45
C TRP A 43 -11.04 12.35 -0.49
N VAL A 44 -10.84 13.55 -1.04
CA VAL A 44 -10.52 14.74 -0.23
C VAL A 44 -11.67 15.05 0.76
N ASN A 45 -12.89 14.73 0.37
CA ASN A 45 -14.06 14.94 1.25
C ASN A 45 -14.17 13.89 2.37
N ARG A 46 -13.23 12.94 2.45
CA ARG A 46 -13.19 11.92 3.50
C ARG A 46 -12.07 12.13 4.52
N LYS A 47 -11.57 13.34 4.60
CA LYS A 47 -10.64 13.70 5.65
C LYS A 47 -11.37 13.83 6.99
N ASP A 48 -10.60 13.94 8.04
CA ASP A 48 -11.09 14.01 9.41
C ASP A 48 -12.09 15.17 9.62
N ALA A 49 -12.98 15.00 10.58
CA ALA A 49 -14.04 15.99 10.87
C ALA A 49 -13.48 17.33 11.33
N GLU A 50 -12.29 17.33 11.91
CA GLU A 50 -11.61 18.53 12.41
C GLU A 50 -10.84 19.29 11.32
N GLY A 51 -10.78 18.74 10.10
CA GLY A 51 -10.11 19.39 8.97
C GLY A 51 -8.58 19.41 9.05
N ARG A 52 -7.99 18.51 9.83
CA ARG A 52 -6.53 18.45 10.01
C ARG A 52 -5.78 17.78 8.87
N ASN A 53 -6.52 17.30 7.85
CA ASN A 53 -6.00 16.62 6.66
C ASN A 53 -5.41 15.23 6.94
N VAL A 54 -5.85 14.59 8.03
CA VAL A 54 -5.63 13.17 8.28
C VAL A 54 -6.78 12.39 7.67
N PHE A 55 -6.52 11.23 7.12
CA PHE A 55 -7.53 10.47 6.38
C PHE A 55 -7.88 9.17 7.11
N GLN A 56 -9.16 8.86 7.10
CA GLN A 56 -9.74 7.65 7.65
C GLN A 56 -10.29 6.85 6.48
N GLY A 57 -9.44 6.02 5.89
CA GLY A 57 -9.75 5.33 4.65
C GLY A 57 -10.51 4.02 4.81
N GLY A 58 -10.69 3.56 6.04
CA GLY A 58 -11.20 2.23 6.29
C GLY A 58 -10.15 1.18 5.93
N PHE A 59 -10.57 0.07 5.31
CA PHE A 59 -9.65 -1.04 5.13
C PHE A 59 -8.52 -0.80 4.12
N LEU A 60 -8.76 -0.06 3.03
CA LEU A 60 -7.75 0.28 2.01
C LEU A 60 -6.99 -0.95 1.46
N GLY A 61 -7.66 -2.09 1.38
CA GLY A 61 -7.01 -3.36 1.05
C GLY A 61 -6.17 -3.94 2.18
N LEU A 62 -6.22 -3.33 3.36
CA LEU A 62 -5.47 -3.72 4.55
C LEU A 62 -6.42 -3.94 5.73
N ASP A 63 -7.54 -4.58 5.45
CA ASP A 63 -8.65 -4.76 6.39
C ASP A 63 -8.26 -5.55 7.63
N ASN A 64 -7.30 -6.45 7.52
CA ASN A 64 -6.92 -7.37 8.60
C ASN A 64 -5.42 -7.29 8.94
N ILE A 65 -4.82 -6.11 8.88
CA ILE A 65 -3.37 -5.95 9.13
C ILE A 65 -3.06 -5.35 10.52
N GLY A 66 -4.05 -5.13 11.32
CA GLY A 66 -3.90 -4.54 12.65
C GLY A 66 -4.70 -5.28 13.69
N VAL A 67 -4.95 -4.62 14.80
CA VAL A 67 -5.74 -5.18 15.92
C VAL A 67 -7.24 -5.13 15.64
N PHE A 68 -7.67 -4.37 14.64
CA PHE A 68 -9.09 -4.21 14.32
C PHE A 68 -9.37 -4.62 12.87
N ASP A 69 -10.57 -5.13 12.63
CA ASP A 69 -11.08 -5.28 11.28
C ASP A 69 -11.46 -3.89 10.75
N ARG A 70 -10.63 -3.36 9.86
CA ARG A 70 -10.81 -2.02 9.31
C ARG A 70 -12.00 -1.92 8.34
N SER A 71 -12.67 -3.04 8.03
CA SER A 71 -13.89 -3.04 7.22
C SER A 71 -15.15 -2.86 8.05
N ALA A 72 -15.01 -2.91 9.38
CA ALA A 72 -16.11 -2.77 10.35
C ALA A 72 -15.93 -1.50 11.17
N PRO A 73 -17.01 -0.97 11.77
CA PRO A 73 -16.87 0.10 12.76
C PRO A 73 -16.03 -0.37 13.95
N LEU A 74 -15.30 0.56 14.55
CA LEU A 74 -14.53 0.22 15.76
C LEU A 74 -15.47 -0.21 16.89
N PRO A 75 -15.05 -1.17 17.72
CA PRO A 75 -15.91 -1.72 18.76
C PRO A 75 -16.51 -0.67 19.71
N THR A 76 -15.74 0.36 20.04
CA THR A 76 -16.14 1.41 20.99
C THR A 76 -16.78 2.62 20.33
N GLY A 77 -16.94 2.63 19.02
CA GLY A 77 -17.35 3.82 18.30
C GLY A 77 -16.24 4.87 18.19
N ASP A 78 -15.05 4.52 18.60
CA ASP A 78 -13.88 5.38 18.58
C ASP A 78 -13.41 5.66 17.12
N ARG A 79 -12.37 6.47 16.98
CA ARG A 79 -11.84 6.89 15.67
C ARG A 79 -10.40 6.48 15.53
N LEU A 80 -10.05 5.91 14.39
CA LEU A 80 -8.69 5.51 14.04
C LEU A 80 -8.13 6.43 12.96
N GLU A 81 -7.13 7.21 13.30
CA GLU A 81 -6.35 7.98 12.33
C GLU A 81 -5.33 7.04 11.70
N GLN A 82 -5.39 6.92 10.38
CA GLN A 82 -4.64 5.89 9.67
C GLN A 82 -3.40 6.46 9.01
N SER A 83 -2.25 5.90 9.37
CA SER A 83 -0.96 6.24 8.76
C SER A 83 -0.96 5.91 7.28
N ASP A 84 -1.45 4.73 6.91
CA ASP A 84 -1.52 4.35 5.49
C ASP A 84 -2.57 5.16 4.74
N GLY A 85 -3.74 5.41 5.32
CA GLY A 85 -4.80 6.18 4.68
C GLY A 85 -4.33 7.57 4.28
N THR A 86 -3.70 8.25 5.23
CA THR A 86 -3.13 9.59 5.01
C THR A 86 -2.02 9.55 3.96
N SER A 87 -1.15 8.54 4.05
CA SER A 87 -0.01 8.40 3.13
C SER A 87 -0.42 8.04 1.71
N TRP A 88 -1.46 7.19 1.56
CA TRP A 88 -2.04 6.90 0.24
C TRP A 88 -2.56 8.19 -0.42
N MET A 89 -3.16 9.08 0.37
CA MET A 89 -3.62 10.37 -0.17
C MET A 89 -2.46 11.27 -0.56
N GLY A 90 -1.37 11.26 0.22
CA GLY A 90 -0.13 11.95 -0.15
C GLY A 90 0.41 11.44 -1.48
N MET A 91 0.49 10.11 -1.65
CA MET A 91 0.91 9.49 -2.91
C MET A 91 -0.03 9.90 -4.07
N TYR A 92 -1.35 9.89 -3.84
CA TYR A 92 -2.33 10.26 -4.86
C TYR A 92 -2.13 11.72 -5.30
N CYS A 93 -1.93 12.64 -4.33
CA CYS A 93 -1.63 14.05 -4.65
C CYS A 93 -0.40 14.17 -5.53
N LEU A 94 0.68 13.48 -5.18
CA LEU A 94 1.93 13.54 -5.94
C LEU A 94 1.78 12.93 -7.34
N ASN A 95 1.02 11.87 -7.48
CA ASN A 95 0.77 11.27 -8.79
C ASN A 95 -0.08 12.21 -9.66
N MET A 96 -1.09 12.85 -9.10
CA MET A 96 -1.91 13.84 -9.82
C MET A 96 -1.08 15.07 -10.18
N LEU A 97 -0.21 15.53 -9.27
CA LEU A 97 0.74 16.60 -9.56
C LEU A 97 1.62 16.24 -10.76
N ALA A 98 2.20 15.04 -10.75
CA ALA A 98 3.09 14.59 -11.83
C ALA A 98 2.35 14.53 -13.18
N ILE A 99 1.09 14.07 -13.19
CA ILE A 99 0.27 14.05 -14.42
C ILE A 99 -0.01 15.49 -14.87
N ALA A 100 -0.43 16.36 -13.95
CA ALA A 100 -0.75 17.76 -14.27
C ALA A 100 0.48 18.48 -14.85
N LEU A 101 1.67 18.27 -14.27
CA LEU A 101 2.91 18.87 -14.78
C LEU A 101 3.27 18.33 -16.17
N GLU A 102 3.02 17.05 -16.43
CA GLU A 102 3.27 16.47 -17.77
C GLU A 102 2.33 17.09 -18.81
N LEU A 103 1.04 17.26 -18.45
CA LEU A 103 0.06 17.89 -19.34
C LEU A 103 0.35 19.39 -19.51
N ALA A 104 0.81 20.07 -18.46
CA ALA A 104 1.13 21.50 -18.49
C ALA A 104 2.27 21.86 -19.46
N LYS A 105 3.05 20.90 -19.88
CA LYS A 105 4.11 21.13 -20.89
C LYS A 105 3.56 21.65 -22.22
N GLN A 106 2.29 21.39 -22.54
CA GLN A 106 1.65 21.85 -23.76
C GLN A 106 0.43 22.72 -23.50
N ASP A 107 -0.24 22.57 -22.35
CA ASP A 107 -1.42 23.34 -22.00
C ASP A 107 -1.21 23.97 -20.60
N PRO A 108 -0.88 25.27 -20.54
CA PRO A 108 -0.61 25.95 -19.28
C PRO A 108 -1.75 25.90 -18.26
N ALA A 109 -2.99 25.63 -18.67
CA ALA A 109 -4.12 25.55 -17.74
C ALA A 109 -3.90 24.47 -16.67
N TYR A 110 -3.17 23.41 -16.98
CA TYR A 110 -2.85 22.37 -16.02
C TYR A 110 -1.86 22.81 -14.94
N ALA A 111 -1.13 23.91 -15.13
CA ALA A 111 -0.19 24.43 -14.14
C ALA A 111 -0.91 24.94 -12.87
N ASP A 112 -2.10 25.51 -13.04
CA ASP A 112 -2.92 25.97 -11.89
C ASP A 112 -3.40 24.76 -11.08
N VAL A 113 -3.84 23.70 -11.76
CA VAL A 113 -4.29 22.48 -11.09
C VAL A 113 -3.10 21.79 -10.39
N ALA A 114 -1.92 21.80 -11.02
CA ALA A 114 -0.70 21.27 -10.41
C ALA A 114 -0.40 21.97 -9.09
N SER A 115 -0.58 23.32 -9.04
CA SER A 115 -0.37 24.10 -7.82
C SER A 115 -1.30 23.62 -6.69
N LYS A 116 -2.55 23.26 -7.00
CA LYS A 116 -3.48 22.75 -6.01
C LYS A 116 -3.08 21.39 -5.45
N PHE A 117 -2.57 20.50 -6.30
CA PHE A 117 -2.06 19.22 -5.81
C PHE A 117 -0.82 19.38 -4.94
N PHE A 118 0.05 20.33 -5.26
CA PHE A 118 1.18 20.68 -4.42
C PHE A 118 0.72 21.14 -3.04
N GLU A 119 -0.23 22.08 -2.99
CA GLU A 119 -0.78 22.60 -1.74
C GLU A 119 -1.40 21.48 -0.90
N HIS A 120 -2.26 20.65 -1.50
CA HIS A 120 -2.87 19.51 -0.81
C HIS A 120 -1.82 18.56 -0.25
N PHE A 121 -0.78 18.27 -1.03
CA PHE A 121 0.29 17.38 -0.58
C PHE A 121 1.00 17.95 0.65
N VAL A 122 1.31 19.26 0.64
CA VAL A 122 2.03 19.88 1.76
C VAL A 122 1.16 19.84 3.04
N TYR A 123 -0.16 20.09 2.90
CA TYR A 123 -1.08 19.98 4.05
C TYR A 123 -1.09 18.56 4.62
N ILE A 124 -1.10 17.56 3.75
CA ILE A 124 -1.10 16.13 4.17
C ILE A 124 0.23 15.78 4.85
N ALA A 125 1.35 16.18 4.26
CA ALA A 125 2.68 15.89 4.82
C ALA A 125 2.82 16.50 6.21
N HIS A 126 2.33 17.75 6.36
CA HIS A 126 2.34 18.42 7.66
C HIS A 126 1.47 17.67 8.68
N ALA A 127 0.28 17.21 8.26
CA ALA A 127 -0.65 16.53 9.15
C ALA A 127 -0.08 15.21 9.71
N VAL A 128 0.78 14.53 8.95
CA VAL A 128 1.42 13.28 9.39
C VAL A 128 2.35 13.53 10.59
N ASP A 129 3.06 14.66 10.57
CA ASP A 129 4.11 14.95 11.55
C ASP A 129 3.73 16.02 12.58
N SER A 130 2.57 16.67 12.45
CA SER A 130 2.22 17.82 13.28
C SER A 130 1.47 17.41 14.54
N PRO A 131 1.91 17.90 15.68
CA PRO A 131 1.24 17.60 16.95
C PRO A 131 -0.01 18.46 17.19
N GLY A 132 -0.96 18.40 16.27
CA GLY A 132 -2.19 19.19 16.41
C GLY A 132 -2.99 18.84 17.65
N THR A 133 -2.91 17.60 18.09
CA THR A 133 -3.61 17.08 19.28
C THR A 133 -2.68 16.35 20.24
N GLY A 134 -1.37 16.49 20.06
CA GLY A 134 -0.38 15.92 20.97
C GLY A 134 0.17 14.56 20.59
N ILE A 135 -0.45 13.81 19.68
CA ILE A 135 0.05 12.52 19.21
C ILE A 135 0.09 12.52 17.69
N ASN A 136 1.25 12.20 17.15
CA ASN A 136 1.52 12.16 15.71
C ASN A 136 1.42 10.74 15.19
N LEU A 137 1.24 10.61 13.88
CA LEU A 137 1.40 9.31 13.21
C LEU A 137 2.87 8.86 13.24
N TRP A 138 3.82 9.80 13.31
CA TRP A 138 5.24 9.50 13.49
C TRP A 138 5.58 9.34 14.96
N ASP A 139 6.17 8.20 15.33
CA ASP A 139 6.66 7.94 16.69
C ASP A 139 8.16 8.20 16.73
N GLU A 140 8.53 9.25 17.45
CA GLU A 140 9.92 9.69 17.53
C GLU A 140 10.82 8.67 18.23
N ALA A 141 10.30 7.95 19.23
CA ALA A 141 11.11 6.98 19.97
C ALA A 141 11.46 5.75 19.10
N ASP A 142 10.46 5.21 18.39
CA ASP A 142 10.66 4.02 17.56
C ASP A 142 11.26 4.36 16.20
N GLY A 143 11.07 5.58 15.71
CA GLY A 143 11.46 5.98 14.36
C GLY A 143 10.58 5.31 13.30
N PHE A 144 9.27 5.29 13.55
CA PHE A 144 8.33 4.55 12.72
C PHE A 144 6.95 5.21 12.75
N TYR A 145 6.13 4.92 11.75
CA TYR A 145 4.77 5.46 11.67
C TYR A 145 3.77 4.44 12.19
N TYR A 146 2.79 4.94 12.95
CA TYR A 146 1.72 4.12 13.53
C TYR A 146 0.37 4.79 13.33
N ASP A 147 -0.69 3.97 13.34
CA ASP A 147 -2.05 4.48 13.47
C ASP A 147 -2.26 5.04 14.89
N VAL A 148 -3.18 6.00 15.02
CA VAL A 148 -3.53 6.59 16.31
C VAL A 148 -5.01 6.35 16.58
N LEU A 149 -5.29 5.73 17.72
CA LEU A 149 -6.66 5.47 18.17
C LEU A 149 -7.10 6.60 19.11
N HIS A 150 -8.24 7.21 18.79
CA HIS A 150 -8.88 8.23 19.63
C HIS A 150 -10.11 7.62 20.29
N GLY A 151 -10.10 7.57 21.62
CA GLY A 151 -11.22 7.05 22.39
C GLY A 151 -11.26 7.62 23.80
N ASN A 152 -12.47 7.86 24.30
CA ASN A 152 -12.71 8.35 25.66
C ASN A 152 -11.90 9.61 26.02
N GLY A 153 -11.75 10.52 25.04
CA GLY A 153 -11.04 11.79 25.24
C GLY A 153 -9.52 11.67 25.27
N THR A 154 -8.98 10.49 25.01
CA THR A 154 -7.53 10.25 24.90
C THR A 154 -7.15 9.74 23.54
N ALA A 155 -5.87 9.88 23.18
CA ALA A 155 -5.31 9.37 21.95
C ALA A 155 -4.07 8.56 22.27
N TYR A 156 -3.87 7.42 21.57
CA TYR A 156 -2.69 6.59 21.77
C TYR A 156 -2.26 5.90 20.47
N PRO A 157 -0.94 5.78 20.27
CA PRO A 157 -0.44 5.10 19.08
C PRO A 157 -0.70 3.59 19.17
N VAL A 158 -1.18 3.03 18.08
CA VAL A 158 -1.38 1.58 17.94
C VAL A 158 -0.07 1.00 17.41
N LYS A 159 0.84 0.62 18.30
CA LYS A 159 2.23 0.26 17.97
C LYS A 159 2.36 -1.14 17.35
N VAL A 160 1.58 -1.40 16.32
CA VAL A 160 1.72 -2.60 15.51
C VAL A 160 2.75 -2.31 14.42
N ARG A 161 3.90 -2.97 14.47
CA ARG A 161 4.92 -2.87 13.42
C ARG A 161 4.49 -3.69 12.21
N SER A 162 3.76 -3.02 11.33
CA SER A 162 3.26 -3.61 10.10
C SER A 162 3.59 -2.73 8.91
N MET A 163 3.30 -3.21 7.70
CA MET A 163 3.55 -2.44 6.47
C MET A 163 2.73 -1.15 6.41
N VAL A 164 1.71 -1.00 7.26
CA VAL A 164 0.97 0.26 7.41
C VAL A 164 1.94 1.42 7.65
N GLY A 165 2.93 1.20 8.53
CA GLY A 165 3.94 2.22 8.84
C GLY A 165 5.04 2.38 7.79
N LEU A 166 5.04 1.56 6.73
CA LEU A 166 5.95 1.71 5.59
C LEU A 166 5.30 2.43 4.41
N ILE A 167 3.96 2.52 4.39
CA ILE A 167 3.22 3.19 3.30
C ILE A 167 3.63 4.67 3.14
N PRO A 168 3.99 5.43 4.20
CA PRO A 168 4.46 6.80 4.01
C PRO A 168 5.62 6.94 3.00
N LEU A 169 6.44 5.91 2.82
CA LEU A 169 7.52 5.90 1.82
C LEU A 169 6.99 6.05 0.38
N PHE A 170 5.72 5.68 0.11
CA PHE A 170 5.15 5.74 -1.24
C PHE A 170 4.86 7.18 -1.69
N ALA A 171 4.62 8.08 -0.73
CA ALA A 171 4.34 9.48 -1.02
C ALA A 171 5.66 10.21 -1.27
N VAL A 172 6.24 9.96 -2.43
CA VAL A 172 7.52 10.53 -2.86
C VAL A 172 7.49 10.81 -4.36
N GLU A 173 7.94 12.01 -4.78
CA GLU A 173 8.07 12.37 -6.18
C GLU A 173 9.19 13.40 -6.36
N THR A 174 9.90 13.30 -7.47
CA THR A 174 10.95 14.26 -7.82
C THR A 174 10.43 15.26 -8.86
N LEU A 175 10.78 16.52 -8.67
CA LEU A 175 10.49 17.58 -9.61
C LEU A 175 11.77 17.94 -10.36
N GLU A 176 11.73 17.77 -11.68
CA GLU A 176 12.85 18.13 -12.54
C GLU A 176 12.93 19.66 -12.68
N PRO A 177 14.13 20.25 -12.60
CA PRO A 177 14.25 21.70 -12.69
C PRO A 177 13.72 22.26 -14.01
N ASP A 178 13.95 21.57 -15.13
CA ASP A 178 13.47 22.02 -16.42
C ASP A 178 11.95 22.08 -16.51
N VAL A 179 11.23 21.21 -15.80
CA VAL A 179 9.77 21.24 -15.76
C VAL A 179 9.29 22.44 -14.92
N VAL A 180 9.89 22.64 -13.76
CA VAL A 180 9.54 23.76 -12.87
C VAL A 180 9.83 25.11 -13.55
N ASP A 181 11.00 25.23 -14.19
CA ASP A 181 11.42 26.47 -14.83
C ASP A 181 10.57 26.81 -16.07
N LYS A 182 10.06 25.79 -16.78
CA LYS A 182 9.16 26.02 -17.94
C LYS A 182 7.74 26.39 -17.54
N LEU A 183 7.41 26.30 -16.25
CA LEU A 183 6.08 26.59 -15.74
C LEU A 183 6.16 27.72 -14.69
N PRO A 184 6.39 28.96 -15.13
CA PRO A 184 6.61 30.08 -14.18
C PRO A 184 5.44 30.36 -13.28
N GLY A 185 4.22 30.10 -13.72
CA GLY A 185 3.02 30.23 -12.88
C GLY A 185 3.05 29.27 -11.71
N PHE A 186 3.31 28.00 -11.99
CA PHE A 186 3.47 26.97 -10.96
C PHE A 186 4.62 27.30 -10.00
N LYS A 187 5.76 27.70 -10.55
CA LYS A 187 6.96 28.05 -9.76
C LYS A 187 6.66 29.19 -8.79
N ARG A 188 6.00 30.27 -9.28
CA ARG A 188 5.63 31.41 -8.43
C ARG A 188 4.65 31.01 -7.33
N ARG A 189 3.62 30.21 -7.64
CA ARG A 189 2.64 29.77 -6.64
C ARG A 189 3.28 28.87 -5.59
N MET A 190 4.11 27.92 -6.02
CA MET A 190 4.86 27.05 -5.11
C MET A 190 5.72 27.88 -4.16
N GLN A 191 6.48 28.83 -4.70
CA GLN A 191 7.34 29.68 -3.89
C GLN A 191 6.52 30.56 -2.95
N TRP A 192 5.45 31.19 -3.46
CA TRP A 192 4.55 32.01 -2.64
C TRP A 192 3.98 31.20 -1.47
N PHE A 193 3.55 29.97 -1.74
CA PHE A 193 2.99 29.09 -0.72
C PHE A 193 4.04 28.82 0.37
N ILE A 194 5.26 28.47 -0.03
CA ILE A 194 6.36 28.17 0.90
C ILE A 194 6.69 29.41 1.75
N ASP A 195 6.73 30.58 1.14
CA ASP A 195 7.10 31.83 1.83
C ASP A 195 6.03 32.30 2.81
N ASN A 196 4.74 32.02 2.50
CA ASN A 196 3.61 32.48 3.32
C ASN A 196 3.12 31.46 4.34
N HIS A 197 3.71 30.26 4.36
CA HIS A 197 3.34 29.20 5.29
C HIS A 197 4.58 28.66 6.00
N PRO A 198 5.17 29.45 6.93
CA PRO A 198 6.39 29.03 7.62
C PRO A 198 6.22 27.75 8.45
N GLU A 199 4.99 27.43 8.85
CA GLU A 199 4.68 26.21 9.59
C GLU A 199 4.97 24.95 8.78
N PHE A 200 5.02 25.04 7.44
CA PHE A 200 5.29 23.91 6.57
C PHE A 200 6.75 23.79 6.13
N ARG A 201 7.64 24.65 6.61
CA ARG A 201 9.03 24.71 6.12
C ARG A 201 9.75 23.36 6.23
N GLY A 202 9.55 22.64 7.31
CA GLY A 202 10.17 21.33 7.50
C GLY A 202 9.79 20.32 6.42
N HIS A 203 8.54 20.38 5.98
CA HIS A 203 8.00 19.44 4.98
C HIS A 203 8.34 19.82 3.55
N VAL A 204 8.67 21.09 3.30
CA VAL A 204 9.05 21.57 1.97
C VAL A 204 10.55 21.82 1.84
N GLU A 205 11.32 21.52 2.88
CA GLU A 205 12.76 21.72 2.86
C GLU A 205 13.44 21.00 1.68
N MET A 206 13.00 19.78 1.40
CA MET A 206 13.53 19.01 0.28
C MET A 206 13.06 19.55 -1.08
N ALA A 207 11.97 20.33 -1.08
CA ALA A 207 11.54 21.04 -2.28
C ALA A 207 12.36 22.33 -2.53
N THR A 208 13.02 22.84 -1.50
CA THR A 208 13.85 24.05 -1.59
C THR A 208 15.34 23.73 -1.69
N ARG A 209 15.80 22.63 -1.07
CA ARG A 209 17.19 22.17 -1.16
C ARG A 209 17.36 21.22 -2.34
N PRO A 210 18.18 21.58 -3.32
CA PRO A 210 18.33 20.71 -4.49
C PRO A 210 19.13 19.45 -4.18
N GLY A 211 18.68 18.34 -4.76
CA GLY A 211 19.43 17.09 -4.79
C GLY A 211 20.33 16.99 -6.02
N VAL A 212 20.65 15.76 -6.39
CA VAL A 212 21.47 15.50 -7.58
C VAL A 212 20.78 16.08 -8.82
N GLY A 213 21.52 16.78 -9.66
CA GLY A 213 21.00 17.41 -10.87
C GLY A 213 20.04 18.57 -10.58
N VAL A 214 20.15 19.19 -9.42
CA VAL A 214 19.32 20.33 -8.97
C VAL A 214 17.84 19.95 -8.86
N ARG A 215 17.53 18.66 -8.75
CA ARG A 215 16.17 18.16 -8.55
C ARG A 215 15.61 18.55 -7.20
N ARG A 216 14.30 18.70 -7.14
CA ARG A 216 13.59 18.94 -5.88
C ARG A 216 12.83 17.66 -5.51
N LEU A 217 12.63 17.45 -4.20
CA LEU A 217 11.91 16.27 -3.70
C LEU A 217 10.69 16.71 -2.92
N LEU A 218 9.58 16.06 -3.19
CA LEU A 218 8.38 16.12 -2.36
C LEU A 218 8.19 14.73 -1.76
N ALA A 219 8.19 14.64 -0.43
CA ALA A 219 8.04 13.37 0.26
C ALA A 219 7.44 13.58 1.65
N ILE A 220 6.62 12.63 2.10
CA ILE A 220 6.15 12.62 3.50
C ILE A 220 7.34 12.30 4.40
N VAL A 221 8.10 11.26 4.05
CA VAL A 221 9.23 10.82 4.88
C VAL A 221 10.42 11.75 4.64
N GLY A 222 10.73 12.54 5.66
CA GLY A 222 11.80 13.52 5.62
C GLY A 222 13.19 12.92 5.64
N ARG A 223 14.19 13.80 5.47
CA ARG A 223 15.61 13.42 5.39
C ARG A 223 16.09 12.67 6.65
N GLU A 224 15.62 13.10 7.81
CA GLU A 224 16.05 12.51 9.10
C GLU A 224 15.26 11.26 9.44
N GLN A 225 14.00 11.20 9.01
CA GLN A 225 13.12 10.06 9.24
C GLN A 225 13.50 8.87 8.35
N LEU A 226 13.92 9.13 7.11
CA LEU A 226 14.17 8.10 6.10
C LEU A 226 15.14 7.01 6.61
N PRO A 227 16.34 7.33 7.12
CA PRO A 227 17.23 6.27 7.60
C PRO A 227 16.65 5.49 8.78
N ARG A 228 15.80 6.12 9.61
CA ARG A 228 15.19 5.47 10.77
C ARG A 228 14.14 4.45 10.34
N VAL A 229 13.25 4.82 9.42
CA VAL A 229 12.27 3.88 8.84
C VAL A 229 13.00 2.74 8.13
N LEU A 230 14.02 3.06 7.34
CA LEU A 230 14.79 2.06 6.60
C LEU A 230 15.53 1.10 7.54
N ARG A 231 15.97 1.58 8.71
CA ARG A 231 16.63 0.73 9.71
C ARG A 231 15.72 -0.43 10.13
N LEU A 232 14.44 -0.16 10.39
CA LEU A 232 13.47 -1.21 10.72
C LEU A 232 13.11 -2.05 9.48
N MET A 233 12.86 -1.39 8.35
CA MET A 233 12.46 -2.07 7.12
C MET A 233 13.50 -3.08 6.64
N LEU A 234 14.78 -2.78 6.85
CA LEU A 234 15.89 -3.60 6.34
C LEU A 234 16.56 -4.47 7.40
N ASP A 235 15.92 -4.60 8.57
CA ASP A 235 16.36 -5.48 9.66
C ASP A 235 15.73 -6.87 9.49
N GLU A 236 16.55 -7.91 9.54
CA GLU A 236 16.11 -9.31 9.35
C GLU A 236 15.30 -9.81 10.56
N THR A 237 15.48 -9.19 11.73
CA THR A 237 14.64 -9.49 12.91
C THR A 237 13.31 -8.74 12.88
N GLU A 238 13.16 -7.81 11.94
CA GLU A 238 11.95 -7.01 11.75
C GLU A 238 11.30 -7.39 10.40
N PHE A 239 11.41 -6.50 9.41
CA PHE A 239 10.67 -6.64 8.17
C PHE A 239 11.41 -7.38 7.04
N LEU A 240 12.74 -7.39 7.04
CA LEU A 240 13.49 -7.94 5.92
C LEU A 240 13.50 -9.48 5.96
N SER A 241 13.00 -10.10 4.90
CA SER A 241 13.01 -11.56 4.75
C SER A 241 13.88 -11.98 3.57
N PRO A 242 14.18 -13.29 3.43
CA PRO A 242 14.85 -13.78 2.21
C PRO A 242 14.04 -13.56 0.93
N HIS A 243 12.75 -13.21 1.02
CA HIS A 243 11.82 -13.08 -0.10
C HIS A 243 11.23 -11.69 -0.25
N GLY A 244 11.76 -10.68 0.47
CA GLY A 244 11.27 -9.29 0.42
C GLY A 244 10.85 -8.79 1.79
N ILE A 245 10.03 -7.73 1.80
CA ILE A 245 9.59 -7.05 3.02
C ILE A 245 8.28 -7.70 3.50
N ARG A 246 8.27 -8.10 4.78
CA ARG A 246 7.11 -8.73 5.44
C ARG A 246 5.97 -7.73 5.65
N GLY A 247 4.75 -8.25 5.64
CA GLY A 247 3.55 -7.46 5.96
C GLY A 247 3.46 -7.04 7.41
N VAL A 248 3.92 -7.91 8.32
CA VAL A 248 4.05 -7.63 9.76
C VAL A 248 5.47 -7.98 10.18
N SER A 249 6.02 -7.17 11.08
CA SER A 249 7.37 -7.38 11.58
C SER A 249 7.49 -8.69 12.37
N ARG A 250 8.58 -9.40 12.16
CA ARG A 250 8.93 -10.60 12.93
C ARG A 250 9.11 -10.29 14.43
N TYR A 251 9.35 -9.03 14.77
CA TYR A 251 9.42 -8.59 16.17
C TYR A 251 8.21 -9.10 16.98
N HIS A 252 7.02 -9.13 16.37
CA HIS A 252 5.80 -9.55 17.02
C HIS A 252 5.73 -11.06 17.28
N GLN A 253 6.73 -11.84 16.87
CA GLN A 253 6.84 -13.24 17.23
C GLN A 253 7.08 -13.40 18.75
N ASP A 254 7.98 -12.59 19.26
CA ASP A 254 8.38 -12.64 20.67
C ASP A 254 7.75 -11.50 21.49
N HIS A 255 7.18 -10.51 20.83
CA HIS A 255 6.57 -9.33 21.43
C HIS A 255 5.20 -9.06 20.78
N PRO A 256 4.21 -9.93 20.99
CA PRO A 256 2.87 -9.69 20.43
C PRO A 256 2.32 -8.36 20.94
N TYR A 257 1.64 -7.64 20.05
CA TYR A 257 0.95 -6.42 20.42
C TYR A 257 -0.44 -6.78 20.93
N SER A 258 -0.82 -6.27 22.08
CA SER A 258 -2.18 -6.46 22.58
C SER A 258 -2.76 -5.14 23.12
N LEU A 259 -4.06 -4.96 22.92
CA LEU A 259 -4.81 -3.79 23.35
C LEU A 259 -6.14 -4.27 23.91
N ARG A 260 -6.47 -3.86 25.11
CA ARG A 260 -7.74 -4.23 25.74
C ARG A 260 -8.72 -3.07 25.67
N LEU A 261 -9.86 -3.32 25.01
CA LEU A 261 -10.96 -2.35 24.90
C LEU A 261 -12.27 -3.04 25.32
N ASP A 262 -13.01 -2.39 26.21
CA ASP A 262 -14.30 -2.89 26.70
C ASP A 262 -14.24 -4.35 27.19
N GLY A 263 -13.12 -4.71 27.81
CA GLY A 263 -12.93 -6.06 28.34
C GLY A 263 -12.47 -7.08 27.31
N ILE A 264 -12.44 -6.72 26.02
CA ILE A 264 -12.00 -7.61 24.93
C ILE A 264 -10.53 -7.34 24.63
N GLU A 265 -9.74 -8.39 24.54
CA GLU A 265 -8.36 -8.29 24.12
C GLU A 265 -8.26 -8.40 22.60
N HIS A 266 -7.67 -7.37 21.98
CA HIS A 266 -7.34 -7.32 20.56
C HIS A 266 -5.84 -7.54 20.44
N ARG A 267 -5.43 -8.52 19.60
CA ARG A 267 -4.03 -8.95 19.60
C ARG A 267 -3.50 -9.15 18.18
N VAL A 268 -2.24 -8.83 17.97
CA VAL A 268 -1.52 -9.11 16.73
C VAL A 268 -0.24 -9.87 17.07
N ASP A 269 -0.07 -11.03 16.45
CA ASP A 269 1.12 -11.87 16.53
C ASP A 269 1.77 -11.97 15.16
N TYR A 270 3.07 -12.25 15.13
CA TYR A 270 3.72 -12.67 13.89
C TYR A 270 3.57 -14.19 13.75
N GLU A 271 2.88 -14.61 12.71
CA GLU A 271 2.62 -16.02 12.43
C GLU A 271 3.21 -16.39 11.08
N PRO A 272 4.34 -17.13 11.05
CA PRO A 272 5.03 -17.39 9.78
C PRO A 272 4.37 -18.45 8.91
N ALA A 273 3.35 -19.14 9.42
CA ALA A 273 2.60 -20.15 8.67
C ALA A 273 1.12 -19.73 8.60
N GLU A 274 0.20 -20.63 8.95
CA GLU A 274 -1.22 -20.31 8.97
C GLU A 274 -1.55 -19.45 10.18
N SER A 275 -2.35 -18.43 9.97
CA SER A 275 -2.81 -17.56 11.04
C SER A 275 -3.81 -18.27 11.95
N SER A 276 -3.70 -17.99 13.23
CA SER A 276 -4.65 -18.52 14.23
C SER A 276 -5.90 -17.64 14.36
N SER A 277 -5.92 -16.48 13.72
CA SER A 277 -7.04 -15.54 13.80
C SER A 277 -7.45 -15.08 12.39
N ALA A 278 -8.65 -14.52 12.29
CA ALA A 278 -9.16 -13.96 11.05
C ALA A 278 -8.65 -12.55 10.78
N LEU A 279 -8.06 -11.90 11.78
CA LEU A 279 -7.58 -10.51 11.61
C LEU A 279 -6.32 -10.49 10.76
N PHE A 280 -5.17 -10.38 11.33
CA PHE A 280 -3.97 -10.48 10.52
C PHE A 280 -3.60 -11.94 10.36
N GLY A 281 -3.42 -12.30 9.14
CA GLY A 281 -2.97 -13.62 8.96
C GLY A 281 -1.69 -13.70 8.16
N GLY A 282 -0.69 -14.27 8.71
CA GLY A 282 0.51 -14.58 7.97
C GLY A 282 0.15 -15.25 6.65
N ASN A 283 0.20 -16.55 6.57
CA ASN A 283 -0.08 -17.27 5.34
C ASN A 283 -1.56 -17.56 5.10
N SER A 284 -2.40 -17.45 6.13
CA SER A 284 -3.83 -17.66 5.97
C SER A 284 -4.50 -16.52 5.20
N ASN A 285 -3.87 -15.35 5.19
CA ASN A 285 -4.30 -14.26 4.32
C ASN A 285 -3.96 -14.62 2.88
N TRP A 286 -4.90 -14.41 1.96
CA TRP A 286 -4.69 -14.72 0.53
C TRP A 286 -3.45 -14.03 -0.07
N ARG A 287 -2.98 -12.94 0.55
CA ARG A 287 -1.79 -12.21 0.12
C ARG A 287 -0.48 -12.84 0.60
N GLY A 288 -0.55 -13.68 1.64
CA GLY A 288 0.63 -14.27 2.27
C GLY A 288 1.42 -13.27 3.09
N PRO A 289 2.56 -13.68 3.66
CA PRO A 289 3.36 -12.82 4.54
C PRO A 289 4.17 -11.75 3.82
N VAL A 290 4.42 -11.90 2.51
CA VAL A 290 5.16 -10.92 1.68
C VAL A 290 4.24 -10.49 0.54
N TRP A 291 3.76 -9.25 0.60
CA TRP A 291 2.78 -8.72 -0.36
C TRP A 291 3.51 -8.11 -1.56
N PHE A 292 3.45 -8.80 -2.70
CA PHE A 292 4.22 -8.44 -3.88
C PHE A 292 3.94 -7.00 -4.38
N PRO A 293 2.67 -6.55 -4.53
CA PRO A 293 2.42 -5.19 -5.01
C PRO A 293 2.97 -4.10 -4.08
N VAL A 294 2.86 -4.30 -2.76
CA VAL A 294 3.40 -3.33 -1.78
C VAL A 294 4.93 -3.30 -1.87
N ASN A 295 5.57 -4.47 -1.97
CA ASN A 295 7.02 -4.54 -2.15
C ASN A 295 7.46 -3.84 -3.43
N TYR A 296 6.67 -3.96 -4.52
CA TYR A 296 6.97 -3.27 -5.77
C TYR A 296 7.00 -1.74 -5.55
N LEU A 297 6.00 -1.22 -4.84
CA LEU A 297 5.93 0.22 -4.56
C LEU A 297 7.07 0.68 -3.64
N LEU A 298 7.47 -0.13 -2.66
CA LEU A 298 8.66 0.16 -1.82
C LEU A 298 9.91 0.27 -2.68
N ILE A 299 10.11 -0.67 -3.60
CA ILE A 299 11.25 -0.68 -4.52
C ILE A 299 11.27 0.61 -5.35
N GLU A 300 10.11 0.98 -5.93
CA GLU A 300 10.00 2.21 -6.73
C GLU A 300 10.28 3.46 -5.88
N SER A 301 9.80 3.48 -4.64
CA SER A 301 10.05 4.60 -3.72
C SER A 301 11.55 4.77 -3.44
N LEU A 302 12.25 3.66 -3.16
CA LEU A 302 13.70 3.69 -2.95
C LEU A 302 14.43 4.23 -4.18
N GLN A 303 13.96 3.86 -5.38
CA GLN A 303 14.54 4.36 -6.63
C GLN A 303 14.35 5.88 -6.77
N LYS A 304 13.16 6.39 -6.39
CA LYS A 304 12.88 7.84 -6.41
C LYS A 304 13.75 8.59 -5.40
N PHE A 305 13.88 8.06 -4.17
CA PHE A 305 14.77 8.63 -3.17
C PHE A 305 16.22 8.63 -3.67
N HIS A 306 16.66 7.53 -4.28
CA HIS A 306 18.02 7.47 -4.87
C HIS A 306 18.18 8.52 -5.97
N TYR A 307 17.17 8.70 -6.82
CA TYR A 307 17.21 9.66 -7.92
C TYR A 307 17.45 11.08 -7.41
N PHE A 308 17.00 11.37 -6.20
CA PHE A 308 17.21 12.66 -5.52
C PHE A 308 18.55 12.70 -4.76
N TYR A 309 18.81 11.71 -3.90
CA TYR A 309 19.99 11.75 -3.00
C TYR A 309 21.28 11.29 -3.65
N GLY A 310 21.20 10.46 -4.68
CA GLY A 310 22.36 9.93 -5.39
C GLY A 310 23.12 8.86 -4.64
N ASP A 311 24.33 8.57 -5.12
CA ASP A 311 25.20 7.50 -4.60
C ASP A 311 25.79 7.81 -3.23
N ALA A 312 25.80 9.07 -2.82
CA ALA A 312 26.38 9.47 -1.54
C ALA A 312 25.52 9.03 -0.35
N PHE A 313 24.20 8.88 -0.56
CA PHE A 313 23.30 8.42 0.50
C PHE A 313 23.35 6.89 0.57
N LYS A 314 23.97 6.38 1.64
CA LYS A 314 24.16 4.94 1.85
C LYS A 314 23.68 4.54 3.23
N ILE A 315 23.18 3.31 3.34
CA ILE A 315 22.67 2.73 4.59
C ILE A 315 23.23 1.32 4.74
N PRO A 316 23.39 0.83 5.98
CA PRO A 316 23.77 -0.58 6.21
C PRO A 316 22.74 -1.53 5.61
N PHE A 317 23.21 -2.60 4.98
CA PHE A 317 22.32 -3.59 4.39
C PHE A 317 22.86 -5.01 4.55
N PRO A 318 22.17 -5.91 5.28
CA PRO A 318 21.01 -5.64 6.15
C PRO A 318 21.36 -4.68 7.29
N THR A 319 20.35 -4.21 8.02
CA THR A 319 20.58 -3.35 9.18
C THR A 319 21.59 -4.01 10.12
N GLY A 320 22.56 -3.22 10.57
CA GLY A 320 23.64 -3.69 11.46
C GLY A 320 24.86 -4.26 10.71
N ALA A 321 24.77 -4.47 9.39
CA ALA A 321 25.93 -4.97 8.63
C ALA A 321 26.97 -3.88 8.45
N ALA A 322 28.23 -4.29 8.31
CA ALA A 322 29.33 -3.36 7.96
C ALA A 322 29.21 -2.85 6.51
N THR A 323 28.59 -3.64 5.64
CA THR A 323 28.39 -3.28 4.24
C THR A 323 27.28 -2.23 4.12
N THR A 324 27.55 -1.15 3.38
CA THR A 324 26.56 -0.13 3.08
C THR A 324 26.20 -0.14 1.61
N LEU A 325 24.91 0.09 1.30
CA LEU A 325 24.41 0.16 -0.07
C LEU A 325 23.70 1.50 -0.27
N ASN A 326 23.76 2.03 -1.50
CA ASN A 326 22.90 3.15 -1.88
C ASN A 326 21.48 2.64 -2.12
N LEU A 327 20.51 3.53 -2.20
CA LEU A 327 19.09 3.12 -2.27
C LEU A 327 18.75 2.38 -3.56
N TRP A 328 19.47 2.64 -4.66
CA TRP A 328 19.28 1.87 -5.90
C TRP A 328 19.71 0.41 -5.72
N GLN A 329 20.85 0.21 -5.05
CA GLN A 329 21.36 -1.13 -4.76
C GLN A 329 20.43 -1.87 -3.80
N VAL A 330 19.88 -1.18 -2.79
CA VAL A 330 18.85 -1.76 -1.89
C VAL A 330 17.63 -2.20 -2.70
N ALA A 331 17.12 -1.32 -3.56
CA ALA A 331 15.98 -1.62 -4.43
C ALA A 331 16.24 -2.85 -5.30
N ALA A 332 17.46 -2.95 -5.87
CA ALA A 332 17.86 -4.09 -6.70
C ALA A 332 17.91 -5.38 -5.89
N GLU A 333 18.42 -5.33 -4.65
CA GLU A 333 18.47 -6.52 -3.78
C GLU A 333 17.05 -6.97 -3.39
N LEU A 334 16.16 -6.03 -3.04
CA LEU A 334 14.76 -6.37 -2.75
C LEU A 334 14.09 -7.02 -3.98
N SER A 335 14.37 -6.50 -5.18
CA SER A 335 13.86 -7.09 -6.43
C SER A 335 14.33 -8.53 -6.59
N ARG A 336 15.63 -8.80 -6.31
CA ARG A 336 16.17 -10.16 -6.37
C ARG A 336 15.51 -11.08 -5.35
N ARG A 337 15.28 -10.58 -4.12
CA ARG A 337 14.60 -11.38 -3.08
C ARG A 337 13.16 -11.72 -3.50
N LEU A 338 12.42 -10.77 -4.05
CA LEU A 338 11.04 -11.02 -4.55
C LEU A 338 11.03 -12.05 -5.68
N THR A 339 12.01 -11.98 -6.58
CA THR A 339 12.12 -12.91 -7.71
C THR A 339 12.28 -14.35 -7.22
N ARG A 340 12.91 -14.55 -6.06
CA ARG A 340 13.07 -15.90 -5.47
C ARG A 340 11.72 -16.58 -5.17
N LEU A 341 10.66 -15.80 -4.95
CA LEU A 341 9.32 -16.38 -4.75
C LEU A 341 8.90 -17.24 -5.95
N PHE A 342 9.32 -16.85 -7.13
CA PHE A 342 8.99 -17.58 -8.37
C PHE A 342 10.05 -18.61 -8.74
N LEU A 343 11.30 -18.33 -8.47
CA LEU A 343 12.43 -19.23 -8.78
C LEU A 343 12.65 -20.30 -7.74
N UNK A 344 12.41 -19.95 -6.68
CA UNK A 344 12.61 -20.86 -5.57
C UNK A 344 11.44 -21.78 -5.32
N UNK A 345 10.61 -21.62 -6.01
CA UNK A 345 9.42 -22.39 -5.92
C UNK A 345 9.65 -23.86 -6.24
N UNK A 346 10.43 -24.08 -6.94
CA UNK A 346 10.82 -25.43 -7.25
C UNK A 346 11.53 -26.09 -6.09
N UNK A 347 12.18 -25.50 -5.43
CA UNK A 347 12.88 -25.99 -4.30
C UNK A 347 12.02 -25.97 -3.05
N UNK A 348 11.31 -25.10 -2.98
CA UNK A 348 10.43 -24.96 -1.86
C UNK A 348 9.23 -25.85 -2.00
N UNK A 349 8.86 -26.00 -2.95
CA UNK A 349 7.76 -26.82 -3.22
C UNK A 349 8.11 -28.25 -3.02
N UNK A 350 9.15 -28.45 -3.31
CA UNK A 350 9.67 -29.74 -3.04
C UNK A 350 9.95 -29.95 -1.57
N UNK A 351 10.27 -29.07 -1.08
CA UNK A 351 10.51 -29.13 0.32
C UNK A 351 9.23 -29.15 1.12
N UNK A 352 8.47 -28.51 0.67
CA UNK A 352 7.18 -28.48 1.28
C UNK A 352 6.43 -29.78 1.04
N UNK A 353 6.57 -30.13 0.08
CA UNK A 353 5.99 -31.37 -0.24
C UNK A 353 6.68 -32.51 0.46
N UNK A 354 7.68 -32.37 0.66
CA UNK A 354 8.42 -33.29 1.44
C UNK A 354 8.11 -33.15 2.94
N UNK A 355 7.82 -32.24 3.14
CA UNK A 355 7.44 -32.03 4.50
C UNK A 355 6.04 -32.50 4.78
N UNK A 356 5.41 -32.36 3.97
CA UNK A 356 4.09 -32.81 4.03
C UNK A 356 4.03 -34.32 4.01
N ARG A 357 4.71 -34.92 3.22
CA ARG A 357 4.83 -36.38 3.13
C ARG A 357 5.43 -37.04 4.38
N ARG A 358 6.34 -36.36 4.99
CA ARG A 358 6.96 -36.87 6.25
C ARG A 358 5.99 -36.74 7.44
N ARG A 359 5.13 -35.77 7.50
CA ARG A 359 4.13 -35.66 8.55
C ARG A 359 3.07 -36.75 8.45
N HIS A 360 2.58 -37.04 7.24
CA HIS A 360 1.63 -38.14 7.03
C HIS A 360 2.22 -39.52 7.30
N ARG A 361 3.55 -39.66 7.27
CA ARG A 361 4.21 -40.92 7.60
C ARG A 361 4.49 -41.11 9.10
N ARG A 362 4.37 -40.05 9.91
CA ARG A 362 4.71 -40.12 11.34
C ARG A 362 3.48 -40.23 12.26
N GLU A 363 2.28 -40.12 11.75
CA GLU A 363 1.08 -40.44 12.52
C GLU A 363 0.69 -41.89 12.21
N PRO A 364 0.84 -42.84 13.16
CA PRO A 364 0.24 -44.17 12.99
C PRO A 364 -1.27 -44.00 13.00
N PRO A 365 -1.99 -44.82 12.23
CA PRO A 365 -3.46 -44.75 12.29
C PRO A 365 -3.90 -45.06 13.70
N ASP A 366 -4.61 -44.12 14.30
CA ASP A 366 -5.25 -44.35 15.59
C ASP A 366 -6.07 -45.63 15.51
N ARG A 367 -5.75 -46.60 16.37
CA ARG A 367 -6.61 -47.74 16.56
C ARG A 367 -7.95 -47.25 17.10
N VAL A 368 -8.94 -47.22 16.24
CA VAL A 368 -10.31 -47.07 16.65
C VAL A 368 -10.71 -48.38 17.33
N ASP A 369 -10.60 -48.39 18.65
CA ASP A 369 -11.21 -49.45 19.44
C ASP A 369 -12.71 -49.37 19.28
N GLY A 370 -13.27 -50.38 18.68
CA GLY A 370 -14.68 -50.44 18.36
C GLY A 370 -15.59 -50.55 19.59
N ALA A 371 -16.15 -49.47 19.99
CA ALA A 371 -17.33 -49.48 20.86
C ALA A 371 -18.57 -49.41 19.95
N ARG A 372 -19.11 -50.58 19.61
CA ARG A 372 -20.42 -50.67 18.95
C ARG A 372 -21.48 -50.13 19.90
N ARG A 373 -21.91 -48.90 19.70
CA ARG A 373 -23.17 -48.45 20.28
C ARG A 373 -24.32 -48.93 19.37
N GLN A 374 -25.10 -49.83 19.88
CA GLN A 374 -26.34 -50.24 19.24
C GLN A 374 -27.36 -49.06 19.33
N ALA A 375 -27.68 -48.51 18.19
CA ALA A 375 -28.72 -47.48 18.09
C ALA A 375 -30.12 -48.12 18.29
N SER A 376 -30.94 -47.50 19.10
CA SER A 376 -32.31 -47.97 19.40
C SER A 376 -33.21 -47.87 18.16
N PRO A 377 -34.31 -48.65 18.11
CA PRO A 377 -35.19 -48.73 16.93
C PRO A 377 -35.95 -47.42 16.58
N ALA A 378 -35.93 -46.44 17.48
CA ALA A 378 -36.70 -45.20 17.25
C ALA A 378 -35.97 -44.23 16.27
N GLU A 379 -34.66 -44.38 16.09
CA GLU A 379 -33.92 -43.46 15.22
C GLU A 379 -33.88 -43.88 13.74
N ARG A 380 -34.37 -45.06 13.43
CA ARG A 380 -34.37 -45.56 12.05
C ARG A 380 -35.54 -45.08 11.20
N ARG A 381 -36.52 -44.38 11.80
CA ARG A 381 -37.69 -43.89 11.03
C ARG A 381 -37.55 -42.46 10.49
N ALA A 382 -36.54 -41.71 10.92
CA ALA A 382 -36.39 -40.33 10.51
C ALA A 382 -35.55 -40.12 9.25
N VAL A 383 -34.84 -41.15 8.79
CA VAL A 383 -33.91 -41.02 7.63
C VAL A 383 -34.59 -41.50 6.33
N GLY A 384 -35.77 -42.14 6.41
CA GLY A 384 -36.41 -42.73 5.24
C GLY A 384 -37.43 -41.86 4.50
N ALA A 385 -37.63 -40.59 4.89
CA ALA A 385 -38.75 -39.80 4.38
C ALA A 385 -38.37 -38.57 3.57
N ARG A 386 -37.11 -38.44 3.14
CA ARG A 386 -36.69 -37.28 2.32
C ARG A 386 -35.85 -37.68 1.10
N SER A 387 -36.40 -38.57 0.28
CA SER A 387 -35.84 -38.76 -1.06
C SER A 387 -36.89 -39.30 -2.01
N ARG A 388 -37.87 -38.46 -2.34
CA ARG A 388 -38.69 -38.58 -3.55
C ARG A 388 -39.40 -37.24 -3.71
N ASP A 389 -38.78 -36.40 -4.51
CA ASP A 389 -39.40 -35.50 -5.50
C ASP A 389 -38.39 -34.42 -5.89
N SER A 390 -37.89 -34.56 -7.05
CA SER A 390 -37.67 -33.50 -8.04
C SER A 390 -36.94 -34.13 -9.22
N GLY A 391 -37.69 -34.49 -10.20
CA GLY A 391 -37.20 -34.88 -11.50
C GLY A 391 -37.02 -33.65 -12.37
N GLY A 392 -35.97 -33.72 -13.14
CA GLY A 392 -35.92 -33.16 -14.48
C GLY A 392 -35.70 -31.67 -14.65
N ALA A 393 -34.56 -31.32 -15.15
CA ALA A 393 -34.48 -30.50 -16.37
C ALA A 393 -33.03 -30.34 -16.79
N SER A 394 -32.85 -30.50 -18.04
CA SER A 394 -31.68 -30.72 -18.87
C SER A 394 -30.68 -29.60 -18.95
N ALA A 395 -29.47 -30.02 -19.29
CA ALA A 395 -28.31 -29.29 -19.70
C ALA A 395 -28.55 -28.27 -20.83
N GLY A 396 -27.89 -27.14 -20.72
CA GLY A 396 -27.76 -26.20 -21.80
C GLY A 396 -26.39 -25.47 -21.69
N ALA A 397 -25.41 -26.09 -22.28
CA ALA A 397 -24.11 -25.45 -22.47
C ALA A 397 -24.25 -24.35 -23.53
N ARG A 398 -23.97 -23.10 -23.18
CA ARG A 398 -23.84 -22.03 -24.20
C ARG A 398 -22.35 -21.77 -24.45
N ARG A 399 -21.97 -22.14 -25.67
CA ARG A 399 -20.72 -21.76 -26.31
C ARG A 399 -20.75 -20.26 -26.61
N VAL A 400 -19.74 -19.53 -26.18
CA VAL A 400 -19.52 -18.15 -26.62
C VAL A 400 -18.72 -18.23 -27.94
N LEU A 401 -19.34 -17.80 -29.00
CA LEU A 401 -18.72 -17.66 -30.32
C LEU A 401 -18.18 -16.25 -30.49
N LEU A 402 -16.90 -16.17 -30.77
CA LEU A 402 -16.23 -14.98 -31.30
C LEU A 402 -16.57 -14.85 -32.78
N LEU A 403 -17.10 -13.72 -33.18
CA LEU A 403 -17.17 -13.26 -34.58
C LEU A 403 -16.66 -11.83 -34.56
N GLY A 404 -15.72 -11.42 -35.24
CA GLY A 404 -15.11 -11.54 -36.53
C GLY A 404 -15.74 -10.58 -37.55
N GLU A 405 -15.11 -9.46 -37.76
CA GLU A 405 -15.03 -8.62 -38.94
C GLU A 405 -16.28 -8.29 -39.79
N GLY A 406 -16.47 -6.99 -40.02
CA GLY A 406 -17.34 -6.46 -41.08
C GLY A 406 -16.83 -5.10 -41.55
N SER A 407 -16.29 -5.09 -42.75
CA SER A 407 -15.72 -3.95 -43.46
C SER A 407 -16.77 -2.98 -44.01
N PRO A 408 -16.41 -1.75 -44.42
CA PRO A 408 -17.37 -0.66 -44.61
C PRO A 408 -17.93 -0.58 -46.00
N ARG A 409 -19.16 -0.14 -46.11
CA ARG A 409 -19.74 0.27 -47.41
C ARG A 409 -19.85 1.79 -47.49
N ARG A 410 -19.24 2.30 -48.57
CA ARG A 410 -19.42 3.65 -49.11
C ARG A 410 -20.88 3.85 -49.56
N ARG A 411 -21.44 5.04 -49.34
CA ARG A 411 -22.36 5.70 -50.29
C ARG A 411 -22.31 7.21 -50.11
N ARG A 412 -22.00 7.80 -51.13
CA ARG A 412 -22.30 8.99 -51.94
C ARG A 412 -23.62 9.68 -51.53
N GLY A 413 -23.57 10.98 -51.32
CA GLY A 413 -24.00 11.96 -52.30
C GLY A 413 -25.11 12.84 -51.81
N GLY A 414 -24.89 14.11 -51.96
CA GLY A 414 -25.87 15.00 -52.49
C GLY A 414 -26.52 16.02 -51.53
N GLY A 415 -26.30 17.27 -51.81
CA GLY A 415 -27.04 18.43 -51.34
C GLY A 415 -26.22 19.43 -50.60
#